data_bcc3339f348dab23981b16cd07d14c06
#
_entry.id   bcc3339f348dab23981b16cd07d14c06
#
_cell.length_a   1.000
_cell.length_b   1.000
_cell.length_c   1.000
_cell.angle_alpha   90.00
_cell.angle_beta   90.00
_cell.angle_gamma   90.00
#
_symmetry.space_group_name_H-M   'P 1'
#
loop_
_entity.id
_entity.type
_entity.pdbx_description
1 polymer ?
#
loop_
_entity_poly.entity_id
_entity_poly.type
_entity_poly.pdbx_seq_one_letter_code
_entity_poly.pdbx_strand_id
1 'polypeptide(L)'
;MKFTKMQGLGNDYVYVYSKREPENPEELSIKLSDRHFGIGSDGMIWILPSNIADFKMRIFNADGSEAMMCGNGIRCVGKYVYDKGLTKKTKITVETLSGIKTLDLKIEKGKVDSVSVNMGKADAGLVNRIEVCNKDIEYIPVSVGNP
;
A
#
# COMPACT_ATOMS: atom_id res chain seq x y z
N MET A 1 -17.59 -10.37 6.55
CA MET A 1 -16.77 -9.38 5.83
C MET A 1 -16.35 -9.97 4.48
N LYS A 2 -16.45 -9.19 3.37
CA LYS A 2 -15.92 -9.63 2.07
C LYS A 2 -14.51 -9.07 1.89
N PHE A 3 -13.58 -9.89 1.48
CA PHE A 3 -12.19 -9.49 1.26
C PHE A 3 -11.63 -10.09 -0.04
N THR A 4 -10.49 -9.58 -0.47
CA THR A 4 -9.68 -10.18 -1.55
C THR A 4 -8.24 -10.23 -1.06
N LYS A 5 -7.59 -11.37 -1.15
CA LYS A 5 -6.16 -11.48 -0.88
C LYS A 5 -5.39 -11.18 -2.17
N MET A 6 -4.45 -10.26 -2.11
CA MET A 6 -3.60 -9.87 -3.25
C MET A 6 -2.17 -9.69 -2.77
N GLN A 7 -1.23 -9.78 -3.71
CA GLN A 7 0.18 -9.57 -3.43
C GLN A 7 0.83 -8.69 -4.52
N GLY A 8 1.84 -7.93 -4.12
CA GLY A 8 2.73 -7.20 -5.01
C GLY A 8 4.18 -7.51 -4.64
N LEU A 9 4.91 -8.20 -5.52
CA LEU A 9 6.31 -8.62 -5.31
C LEU A 9 6.50 -9.45 -4.03
N GLY A 10 5.57 -10.36 -3.73
CA GLY A 10 5.60 -11.22 -2.55
C GLY A 10 5.03 -10.61 -1.27
N ASN A 11 4.83 -9.28 -1.23
CA ASN A 11 4.21 -8.61 -0.09
C ASN A 11 2.69 -8.73 -0.19
N ASP A 12 2.08 -9.58 0.65
CA ASP A 12 0.68 -9.98 0.56
C ASP A 12 -0.20 -9.34 1.64
N TYR A 13 -1.35 -8.80 1.23
CA TYR A 13 -2.31 -8.15 2.11
C TYR A 13 -3.73 -8.68 1.90
N VAL A 14 -4.54 -8.56 2.96
CA VAL A 14 -6.00 -8.70 2.90
C VAL A 14 -6.60 -7.34 2.54
N TYR A 15 -7.28 -7.24 1.39
CA TYR A 15 -7.91 -6.01 0.90
C TYR A 15 -9.39 -6.02 1.19
N VAL A 16 -9.87 -4.97 1.83
CA VAL A 16 -11.29 -4.76 2.17
C VAL A 16 -11.73 -3.40 1.65
N TYR A 17 -12.83 -3.36 0.89
CA TYR A 17 -13.52 -2.11 0.57
C TYR A 17 -14.74 -1.95 1.45
N SER A 18 -14.86 -0.80 2.09
CA SER A 18 -15.99 -0.44 2.95
C SER A 18 -16.27 1.06 2.86
N LYS A 19 -17.51 1.45 3.16
CA LYS A 19 -17.90 2.87 3.31
C LYS A 19 -17.60 3.41 4.71
N ARG A 20 -17.23 2.55 5.66
CA ARG A 20 -16.93 2.89 7.06
C ARG A 20 -15.59 2.33 7.45
N GLU A 21 -14.91 3.04 8.32
CA GLU A 21 -13.68 2.54 8.95
C GLU A 21 -14.00 1.33 9.85
N PRO A 22 -13.04 0.40 10.04
CA PRO A 22 -13.21 -0.70 10.98
C PRO A 22 -13.19 -0.16 12.43
N GLU A 23 -13.91 -0.83 13.35
CA GLU A 23 -13.99 -0.39 14.75
C GLU A 23 -12.66 -0.57 15.48
N ASN A 24 -11.98 -1.70 15.29
CA ASN A 24 -10.69 -2.01 15.93
C ASN A 24 -9.72 -2.53 14.84
N PRO A 25 -9.18 -1.65 13.98
CA PRO A 25 -8.41 -2.07 12.82
C PRO A 25 -7.11 -2.79 13.19
N GLU A 26 -6.45 -2.39 14.27
CA GLU A 26 -5.21 -2.98 14.75
C GLU A 26 -5.42 -4.45 15.15
N GLU A 27 -6.39 -4.70 16.02
CA GLU A 27 -6.73 -6.05 16.49
C GLU A 27 -7.25 -6.93 15.32
N LEU A 28 -8.05 -6.33 14.43
CA LEU A 28 -8.55 -7.03 13.26
C LEU A 28 -7.41 -7.44 12.34
N SER A 29 -6.43 -6.56 12.12
CA SER A 29 -5.26 -6.88 11.30
C SER A 29 -4.45 -8.02 11.88
N ILE A 30 -4.16 -7.99 13.18
CA ILE A 30 -3.45 -9.08 13.88
C ILE A 30 -4.16 -10.42 13.64
N LYS A 31 -5.47 -10.47 13.89
CA LYS A 31 -6.27 -11.70 13.73
C LYS A 31 -6.30 -12.21 12.29
N LEU A 32 -6.50 -11.32 11.31
CA LEU A 32 -6.59 -11.72 9.91
C LEU A 32 -5.23 -12.12 9.33
N SER A 33 -4.15 -11.51 9.81
CA SER A 33 -2.80 -11.73 9.29
C SER A 33 -2.16 -13.01 9.79
N ASP A 34 -2.66 -13.58 10.89
CA ASP A 34 -2.16 -14.87 11.38
C ASP A 34 -2.21 -15.94 10.29
N ARG A 35 -1.05 -16.56 10.00
CA ARG A 35 -0.92 -17.52 8.89
C ARG A 35 -1.42 -18.92 9.24
N HIS A 36 -1.71 -19.20 10.52
CA HIS A 36 -2.21 -20.47 11.00
C HIS A 36 -3.70 -20.44 11.35
N PHE A 37 -4.14 -19.37 12.02
CA PHE A 37 -5.52 -19.25 12.53
C PHE A 37 -6.33 -18.15 11.85
N GLY A 38 -5.70 -17.31 10.99
CA GLY A 38 -6.34 -16.27 10.21
C GLY A 38 -6.38 -16.59 8.71
N ILE A 39 -6.42 -15.53 7.90
CA ILE A 39 -6.30 -15.61 6.43
C ILE A 39 -4.81 -15.79 6.06
N GLY A 40 -3.92 -15.24 6.87
CA GLY A 40 -2.48 -15.22 6.67
C GLY A 40 -2.06 -14.14 5.67
N SER A 41 -1.32 -13.13 6.11
CA SER A 41 -0.84 -12.04 5.27
C SER A 41 0.22 -11.20 6.01
N ASP A 42 0.85 -10.27 5.31
CA ASP A 42 1.72 -9.27 5.92
C ASP A 42 0.92 -8.13 6.59
N GLY A 43 -0.40 -8.11 6.40
CA GLY A 43 -1.28 -7.13 6.99
C GLY A 43 -2.62 -6.99 6.25
N MET A 44 -3.33 -5.92 6.58
CA MET A 44 -4.63 -5.58 6.02
C MET A 44 -4.59 -4.19 5.37
N ILE A 45 -5.19 -4.06 4.19
CA ILE A 45 -5.41 -2.76 3.53
C ILE A 45 -6.90 -2.49 3.46
N TRP A 46 -7.30 -1.38 4.08
CA TRP A 46 -8.67 -0.91 4.09
C TRP A 46 -8.86 0.20 3.07
N ILE A 47 -9.76 -0.01 2.11
CA ILE A 47 -10.07 0.93 1.04
C ILE A 47 -11.40 1.60 1.36
N LEU A 48 -11.41 2.93 1.34
CA LEU A 48 -12.53 3.78 1.74
C LEU A 48 -12.84 4.81 0.65
N PRO A 49 -14.05 5.39 0.64
CA PRO A 49 -14.28 6.66 -0.03
C PRO A 49 -13.42 7.77 0.56
N SER A 50 -13.03 8.76 -0.24
CA SER A 50 -12.32 9.97 0.20
C SER A 50 -13.11 11.21 -0.19
N ASN A 51 -12.95 12.29 0.58
CA ASN A 51 -13.49 13.62 0.25
C ASN A 51 -12.51 14.48 -0.57
N ILE A 52 -11.24 14.05 -0.67
CA ILE A 52 -10.15 14.82 -1.29
C ILE A 52 -9.44 14.04 -2.41
N ALA A 53 -9.78 12.77 -2.59
CA ALA A 53 -9.22 11.88 -3.61
C ALA A 53 -10.30 10.94 -4.14
N ASP A 54 -9.98 10.10 -5.14
CA ASP A 54 -10.93 9.09 -5.62
C ASP A 54 -11.20 8.00 -4.57
N PHE A 55 -10.14 7.63 -3.81
CA PHE A 55 -10.20 6.64 -2.73
C PHE A 55 -9.26 7.04 -1.59
N LYS A 56 -9.49 6.45 -0.40
CA LYS A 56 -8.58 6.48 0.75
C LYS A 56 -8.07 5.08 1.04
N MET A 57 -6.80 4.97 1.39
CA MET A 57 -6.17 3.73 1.80
C MET A 57 -5.62 3.86 3.23
N ARG A 58 -5.98 2.90 4.09
CA ARG A 58 -5.34 2.68 5.39
C ARG A 58 -4.65 1.32 5.38
N ILE A 59 -3.48 1.24 5.98
CA ILE A 59 -2.64 0.04 5.98
C ILE A 59 -2.35 -0.33 7.42
N PHE A 60 -2.65 -1.58 7.78
CA PHE A 60 -2.33 -2.15 9.09
C PHE A 60 -1.45 -3.37 8.88
N ASN A 61 -0.26 -3.36 9.47
CA ASN A 61 0.67 -4.48 9.42
C ASN A 61 0.15 -5.68 10.22
N ALA A 62 0.82 -6.83 10.09
CA ALA A 62 0.45 -8.05 10.82
C ALA A 62 0.55 -7.91 12.34
N ASP A 63 1.35 -6.96 12.85
CA ASP A 63 1.47 -6.62 14.27
C ASP A 63 0.43 -5.58 14.76
N GLY A 64 -0.45 -5.12 13.85
CA GLY A 64 -1.48 -4.12 14.12
C GLY A 64 -1.01 -2.68 13.95
N SER A 65 0.26 -2.40 13.76
CA SER A 65 0.75 -1.04 13.54
C SER A 65 0.21 -0.46 12.22
N GLU A 66 -0.14 0.83 12.21
CA GLU A 66 -0.57 1.51 11.00
C GLU A 66 0.63 2.07 10.22
N ALA A 67 0.76 1.70 8.95
CA ALA A 67 1.81 2.18 8.08
C ALA A 67 1.37 3.41 7.26
N MET A 68 2.27 4.36 7.08
CA MET A 68 1.99 5.59 6.33
C MET A 68 1.78 5.34 4.84
N MET A 69 2.54 4.42 4.26
CA MET A 69 2.53 4.10 2.84
C MET A 69 3.11 2.69 2.56
N CYS A 70 2.58 2.04 1.54
CA CYS A 70 3.13 0.81 0.97
C CYS A 70 3.03 0.85 -0.56
N GLY A 71 4.16 1.00 -1.26
CA GLY A 71 4.21 1.07 -2.72
C GLY A 71 3.67 -0.20 -3.40
N ASN A 72 3.90 -1.37 -2.81
CA ASN A 72 3.35 -2.64 -3.30
C ASN A 72 1.83 -2.69 -3.09
N GLY A 73 1.39 -2.33 -1.88
CA GLY A 73 -0.02 -2.35 -1.51
C GLY A 73 -0.88 -1.40 -2.34
N ILE A 74 -0.43 -0.17 -2.60
CA ILE A 74 -1.22 0.81 -3.34
C ILE A 74 -1.41 0.41 -4.82
N ARG A 75 -0.45 -0.31 -5.43
CA ARG A 75 -0.65 -0.86 -6.78
C ARG A 75 -1.79 -1.86 -6.82
N CYS A 76 -1.86 -2.72 -5.81
CA CYS A 76 -2.97 -3.66 -5.64
C CYS A 76 -4.30 -2.91 -5.38
N VAL A 77 -4.30 -1.78 -4.65
CA VAL A 77 -5.50 -0.93 -4.51
C VAL A 77 -5.97 -0.45 -5.87
N GLY A 78 -5.07 0.09 -6.72
CA GLY A 78 -5.41 0.52 -8.07
C GLY A 78 -6.08 -0.59 -8.89
N LYS A 79 -5.48 -1.79 -8.87
CA LYS A 79 -6.04 -2.97 -9.54
C LYS A 79 -7.39 -3.38 -8.92
N TYR A 80 -7.50 -3.38 -7.60
CA TYR A 80 -8.72 -3.76 -6.90
C TYR A 80 -9.91 -2.89 -7.30
N VAL A 81 -9.75 -1.56 -7.20
CA VAL A 81 -10.88 -0.63 -7.42
C VAL A 81 -11.36 -0.64 -8.87
N TYR A 82 -10.46 -0.83 -9.83
CA TYR A 82 -10.83 -0.93 -11.24
C TYR A 82 -11.47 -2.29 -11.56
N ASP A 83 -10.81 -3.39 -11.21
CA ASP A 83 -11.26 -4.76 -11.54
C ASP A 83 -12.57 -5.14 -10.85
N LYS A 84 -12.88 -4.53 -9.70
CA LYS A 84 -14.15 -4.68 -8.98
C LYS A 84 -15.24 -3.70 -9.46
N GLY A 85 -14.93 -2.85 -10.44
CA GLY A 85 -15.89 -1.91 -11.01
C GLY A 85 -16.26 -0.73 -10.09
N LEU A 86 -15.43 -0.43 -9.09
CA LEU A 86 -15.63 0.76 -8.23
C LEU A 86 -15.28 2.05 -8.96
N THR A 87 -14.46 1.97 -10.01
CA THR A 87 -14.14 3.08 -10.92
C THR A 87 -13.93 2.57 -12.35
N LYS A 88 -14.09 3.48 -13.33
CA LYS A 88 -13.72 3.27 -14.73
C LYS A 88 -12.54 4.14 -15.16
N LYS A 89 -12.03 4.98 -14.24
CA LYS A 89 -10.89 5.85 -14.50
C LYS A 89 -9.61 5.01 -14.61
N THR A 90 -8.77 5.35 -15.58
CA THR A 90 -7.42 4.77 -15.73
C THR A 90 -6.34 5.59 -15.04
N LYS A 91 -6.68 6.79 -14.61
CA LYS A 91 -5.87 7.63 -13.72
C LYS A 91 -6.69 7.96 -12.49
N ILE A 92 -6.20 7.54 -11.33
CA ILE A 92 -6.89 7.71 -10.04
C ILE A 92 -5.97 8.34 -9.00
N THR A 93 -6.57 8.94 -7.99
CA THR A 93 -5.89 9.46 -6.82
C THR A 93 -6.27 8.67 -5.57
N VAL A 94 -5.30 8.43 -4.69
CA VAL A 94 -5.49 7.70 -3.43
C VAL A 94 -4.92 8.52 -2.29
N GLU A 95 -5.78 8.85 -1.33
CA GLU A 95 -5.40 9.46 -0.05
C GLU A 95 -4.69 8.42 0.81
N THR A 96 -3.52 8.76 1.33
CA THR A 96 -2.72 7.95 2.27
C THR A 96 -2.23 8.83 3.40
N LEU A 97 -1.69 8.26 4.47
CA LEU A 97 -1.06 9.03 5.56
C LEU A 97 0.20 9.79 5.10
N SER A 98 0.81 9.38 3.98
CA SER A 98 1.95 10.11 3.35
C SER A 98 1.50 11.05 2.22
N GLY A 99 0.22 11.49 2.23
CA GLY A 99 -0.36 12.39 1.24
C GLY A 99 -1.06 11.66 0.08
N ILE A 100 -1.55 12.46 -0.88
CA ILE A 100 -2.28 11.93 -2.04
C ILE A 100 -1.29 11.37 -3.06
N LYS A 101 -1.50 10.15 -3.49
CA LYS A 101 -0.72 9.48 -4.53
C LYS A 101 -1.55 9.35 -5.81
N THR A 102 -0.92 9.60 -6.96
CA THR A 102 -1.54 9.41 -8.27
C THR A 102 -1.10 8.08 -8.86
N LEU A 103 -2.07 7.33 -9.34
CA LEU A 103 -1.88 6.03 -9.97
C LEU A 103 -2.32 6.08 -11.42
N ASP A 104 -1.48 5.61 -12.34
CA ASP A 104 -1.80 5.37 -13.74
C ASP A 104 -1.98 3.86 -13.96
N LEU A 105 -3.19 3.45 -14.40
CA LEU A 105 -3.59 2.06 -14.56
C LEU A 105 -3.48 1.68 -16.05
N LYS A 106 -2.64 0.72 -16.38
CA LYS A 106 -2.60 0.12 -17.71
C LYS A 106 -3.62 -1.00 -17.79
N ILE A 107 -4.55 -0.90 -18.74
CA ILE A 107 -5.65 -1.84 -18.89
C ILE A 107 -5.38 -2.75 -20.08
N GLU A 108 -5.46 -4.06 -19.87
CA GLU A 108 -5.43 -5.07 -20.93
C GLU A 108 -6.60 -6.05 -20.74
N LYS A 109 -7.30 -6.34 -21.82
CA LYS A 109 -8.47 -7.26 -21.83
C LYS A 109 -9.51 -6.96 -20.73
N GLY A 110 -9.73 -5.65 -20.44
CA GLY A 110 -10.72 -5.19 -19.45
C GLY A 110 -10.29 -5.35 -17.99
N LYS A 111 -9.02 -5.64 -17.72
CA LYS A 111 -8.41 -5.77 -16.38
C LYS A 111 -7.15 -4.92 -16.29
N VAL A 112 -6.80 -4.53 -15.07
CA VAL A 112 -5.53 -3.86 -14.82
C VAL A 112 -4.40 -4.87 -14.99
N ASP A 113 -3.52 -4.60 -15.94
CA ASP A 113 -2.27 -5.33 -16.18
C ASP A 113 -1.17 -4.84 -15.24
N SER A 114 -0.91 -3.54 -15.27
CA SER A 114 0.11 -2.92 -14.44
C SER A 114 -0.34 -1.56 -13.91
N VAL A 115 0.32 -1.10 -12.83
CA VAL A 115 0.04 0.17 -12.16
C VAL A 115 1.33 0.93 -11.92
N SER A 116 1.41 2.15 -12.44
CA SER A 116 2.46 3.11 -12.11
C SER A 116 1.98 4.02 -10.99
N VAL A 117 2.81 4.25 -10.00
CA VAL A 117 2.52 5.11 -8.85
C VAL A 117 3.50 6.26 -8.82
N ASN A 118 3.00 7.49 -8.77
CA ASN A 118 3.84 8.65 -8.52
C ASN A 118 4.13 8.74 -7.01
N MET A 119 5.34 8.36 -6.62
CA MET A 119 5.80 8.38 -5.23
C MET A 119 6.29 9.77 -4.78
N GLY A 120 6.38 10.73 -5.70
CA GLY A 120 6.96 12.05 -5.47
C GLY A 120 8.43 12.11 -5.88
N LYS A 121 9.09 13.19 -5.48
CA LYS A 121 10.51 13.42 -5.76
C LYS A 121 11.36 12.63 -4.77
N ALA A 122 12.37 11.94 -5.28
CA ALA A 122 13.41 11.38 -4.44
C ALA A 122 14.27 12.51 -3.86
N ASP A 123 14.53 12.45 -2.56
CA ASP A 123 15.39 13.40 -1.85
C ASP A 123 16.67 12.67 -1.43
N ALA A 124 17.78 13.04 -2.03
CA ALA A 124 19.08 12.46 -1.78
C ALA A 124 19.86 13.32 -0.77
N GLY A 125 20.30 12.68 0.31
CA GLY A 125 21.15 13.31 1.32
C GLY A 125 22.61 13.43 0.88
N LEU A 126 23.46 13.83 1.81
CA LEU A 126 24.92 13.89 1.59
C LEU A 126 25.53 12.49 1.70
N VAL A 127 26.72 12.33 1.15
CA VAL A 127 27.53 11.12 1.33
C VAL A 127 27.83 10.92 2.81
N ASN A 128 27.53 9.77 3.33
CA ASN A 128 27.82 9.34 4.68
C ASN A 128 28.72 8.10 4.67
N ARG A 129 29.33 7.79 5.82
CA ARG A 129 30.15 6.59 6.01
C ARG A 129 29.62 5.77 7.16
N ILE A 130 29.68 4.47 7.00
CA ILE A 130 29.36 3.48 8.04
C ILE A 130 30.42 2.39 8.02
N GLU A 131 30.87 1.96 9.20
CA GLU A 131 31.73 0.80 9.33
C GLU A 131 30.88 -0.47 9.43
N VAL A 132 31.11 -1.42 8.52
CA VAL A 132 30.46 -2.72 8.51
C VAL A 132 31.52 -3.80 8.36
N CYS A 133 31.64 -4.70 9.34
CA CYS A 133 32.62 -5.78 9.35
C CYS A 133 34.06 -5.28 9.14
N ASN A 134 34.46 -4.25 9.86
CA ASN A 134 35.78 -3.57 9.77
C ASN A 134 36.14 -3.01 8.38
N LYS A 135 35.09 -2.63 7.61
CA LYS A 135 35.21 -1.95 6.31
C LYS A 135 34.41 -0.67 6.30
N ASP A 136 35.05 0.42 5.91
CA ASP A 136 34.34 1.68 5.66
C ASP A 136 33.59 1.62 4.35
N ILE A 137 32.26 1.85 4.43
CA ILE A 137 31.36 1.90 3.28
C ILE A 137 30.80 3.32 3.17
N GLU A 138 30.96 3.93 2.00
CA GLU A 138 30.30 5.19 1.68
C GLU A 138 28.91 4.90 1.12
N TYR A 139 27.90 5.68 1.56
CA TYR A 139 26.53 5.58 1.06
C TYR A 139 25.85 6.95 0.98
N ILE A 140 24.85 7.06 0.13
CA ILE A 140 23.98 8.23 0.03
C ILE A 140 22.57 7.78 0.48
N PRO A 141 22.03 8.34 1.60
CA PRO A 141 20.65 8.08 1.97
C PRO A 141 19.73 8.73 0.96
N VAL A 142 18.71 7.99 0.50
CA VAL A 142 17.69 8.51 -0.41
C VAL A 142 16.32 8.26 0.19
N SER A 143 15.54 9.32 0.38
CA SER A 143 14.15 9.25 0.80
C SER A 143 13.22 9.35 -0.40
N VAL A 144 12.22 8.48 -0.46
CA VAL A 144 11.13 8.49 -1.46
C VAL A 144 9.76 8.57 -0.78
N GLY A 145 9.71 9.07 0.46
CA GLY A 145 8.50 9.15 1.26
C GLY A 145 8.06 7.80 1.87
N ASN A 146 8.96 6.84 1.90
CA ASN A 146 8.87 5.63 2.72
C ASN A 146 9.61 5.87 4.05
N PRO A 147 9.12 5.32 5.18
CA PRO A 147 9.92 5.29 6.41
C PRO A 147 11.17 4.46 6.23
#